data_01ffe8ac29ff72ffa07c1371428eedc4
#
_entry.id   01ffe8ac29ff72ffa07c1371428eedc4
#
_cell.length_a   1.000
_cell.length_b   1.000
_cell.length_c   1.000
_cell.angle_alpha   90.00
_cell.angle_beta   90.00
_cell.angle_gamma   90.00
#
_symmetry.space_group_name_H-M   'P 1'
#
loop_
_entity.id
_entity.type
_entity.pdbx_description
1 polymer ?
#
loop_
_entity_poly.entity_id
_entity_poly.type
_entity_poly.pdbx_seq_one_letter_code
_entity_poly.pdbx_strand_id
1 'polypeptide(L)'
;MKKLFVLLAAMVMTLSASAFDFDGINLNASVNKISAEIAKRGYVYDETTDAFTGMCQGTQIYMSMNWKDVKEAGKLGQLIVDVPMKEQNALSIVTKMFNVIYHTADGGKANVYSVSNDGTILEVQSSSKGIRLVYSTPFYKK
;
A
#
# COMPACT_ATOMS: atom_id res chain seq x y z
N MET A 1 -13.06 -11.60 -9.11
CA MET A 1 -12.16 -12.25 -8.15
C MET A 1 -10.78 -12.54 -8.70
N LYS A 2 -10.66 -12.99 -9.97
CA LYS A 2 -9.34 -13.26 -10.56
C LYS A 2 -8.42 -12.04 -10.57
N LYS A 3 -8.96 -10.86 -10.89
CA LYS A 3 -8.17 -9.61 -10.92
C LYS A 3 -7.66 -9.23 -9.52
N LEU A 4 -8.50 -9.40 -8.49
CA LEU A 4 -8.10 -9.13 -7.11
C LEU A 4 -6.98 -10.05 -6.66
N PHE A 5 -7.09 -11.34 -6.99
CA PHE A 5 -6.08 -12.33 -6.64
C PHE A 5 -4.73 -11.99 -7.26
N VAL A 6 -4.72 -11.62 -8.55
CA VAL A 6 -3.48 -11.22 -9.24
C VAL A 6 -2.89 -9.97 -8.62
N LEU A 7 -3.71 -8.97 -8.30
CA LEU A 7 -3.26 -7.74 -7.65
C LEU A 7 -2.62 -8.04 -6.29
N LEU A 8 -3.28 -8.84 -5.45
CA LEU A 8 -2.75 -9.19 -4.14
C LEU A 8 -1.47 -10.01 -4.23
N ALA A 9 -1.38 -10.92 -5.20
CA ALA A 9 -0.16 -11.69 -5.44
C ALA A 9 1.01 -10.78 -5.83
N ALA A 10 0.75 -9.76 -6.65
CA ALA A 10 1.78 -8.79 -7.04
C ALA A 10 2.26 -7.97 -5.85
N MET A 11 1.36 -7.62 -4.92
CA MET A 11 1.71 -6.86 -3.73
C MET A 11 2.54 -7.64 -2.72
N VAL A 12 2.51 -8.97 -2.80
CA VAL A 12 3.16 -9.86 -1.83
C VAL A 12 4.55 -10.31 -2.30
N MET A 13 4.93 -9.96 -3.52
CA MET A 13 6.09 -10.56 -4.19
C MET A 13 7.45 -10.28 -3.57
N THR A 14 7.56 -9.39 -2.60
CA THR A 14 8.86 -9.08 -2.04
C THR A 14 8.82 -9.00 -0.54
N LEU A 15 9.01 -10.12 0.10
CA LEU A 15 9.47 -10.15 1.48
C LEU A 15 10.95 -9.81 1.47
N SER A 16 11.27 -8.55 1.21
CA SER A 16 12.64 -8.08 1.23
C SER A 16 13.11 -7.90 2.66
N ALA A 17 14.32 -8.32 2.96
CA ALA A 17 14.92 -8.15 4.27
C ALA A 17 15.24 -6.68 4.58
N SER A 18 15.36 -5.81 3.58
CA SER A 18 15.89 -4.45 3.75
C SER A 18 14.89 -3.33 3.55
N ALA A 19 13.90 -3.47 2.67
CA ALA A 19 12.90 -2.44 2.41
C ALA A 19 11.66 -3.07 1.80
N PHE A 20 10.51 -2.44 2.03
CA PHE A 20 9.28 -2.88 1.39
C PHE A 20 9.15 -2.24 0.01
N ASP A 21 8.87 -3.08 -1.00
CA ASP A 21 8.59 -2.63 -2.35
C ASP A 21 7.11 -2.81 -2.65
N PHE A 22 6.42 -1.74 -3.03
CA PHE A 22 5.07 -1.83 -3.56
C PHE A 22 5.16 -1.85 -5.09
N ASP A 23 4.79 -2.98 -5.69
CA ASP A 23 4.85 -3.18 -7.15
C ASP A 23 6.22 -2.78 -7.73
N GLY A 24 7.30 -3.15 -7.03
CA GLY A 24 8.66 -2.82 -7.42
C GLY A 24 9.11 -1.42 -7.07
N ILE A 25 8.27 -0.62 -6.41
CA ILE A 25 8.63 0.73 -5.97
C ILE A 25 9.11 0.67 -4.53
N ASN A 26 10.38 1.03 -4.32
CA ASN A 26 10.99 1.02 -2.99
C ASN A 26 10.44 2.19 -2.16
N LEU A 27 9.68 1.88 -1.11
CA LEU A 27 9.08 2.91 -0.25
C LEU A 27 10.08 3.59 0.69
N ASN A 28 11.31 3.09 0.79
CA ASN A 28 12.38 3.75 1.56
C ASN A 28 13.12 4.82 0.75
N ALA A 29 12.84 4.96 -0.53
CA ALA A 29 13.41 6.02 -1.35
C ALA A 29 12.81 7.38 -0.96
N SER A 30 13.37 8.46 -1.49
CA SER A 30 12.80 9.80 -1.29
C SER A 30 11.41 9.91 -1.94
N VAL A 31 10.59 10.81 -1.42
CA VAL A 31 9.25 11.07 -1.98
C VAL A 31 9.34 11.46 -3.46
N ASN A 32 10.33 12.27 -3.82
CA ASN A 32 10.52 12.70 -5.21
C ASN A 32 10.81 11.50 -6.12
N LYS A 33 11.66 10.58 -5.66
CA LYS A 33 12.00 9.38 -6.42
C LYS A 33 10.79 8.44 -6.53
N ILE A 34 10.04 8.27 -5.44
CA ILE A 34 8.83 7.44 -5.44
C ILE A 34 7.81 8.02 -6.42
N SER A 35 7.58 9.34 -6.38
CA SER A 35 6.65 10.02 -7.30
C SER A 35 7.06 9.82 -8.76
N ALA A 36 8.36 9.94 -9.05
CA ALA A 36 8.88 9.72 -10.40
C ALA A 36 8.66 8.28 -10.86
N GLU A 37 8.88 7.30 -9.99
CA GLU A 37 8.64 5.89 -10.31
C GLU A 37 7.17 5.60 -10.55
N ILE A 38 6.28 6.19 -9.76
CA ILE A 38 4.84 6.05 -9.95
C ILE A 38 4.43 6.63 -11.31
N ALA A 39 4.90 7.82 -11.64
CA ALA A 39 4.60 8.46 -12.93
C ALA A 39 5.17 7.65 -14.11
N LYS A 40 6.38 7.11 -13.96
CA LYS A 40 7.05 6.30 -14.98
C LYS A 40 6.26 5.03 -15.30
N ARG A 41 5.50 4.51 -14.35
CA ARG A 41 4.65 3.32 -14.54
C ARG A 41 3.30 3.63 -15.18
N GLY A 42 3.08 4.89 -15.58
CA GLY A 42 1.87 5.30 -16.28
C GLY A 42 0.75 5.83 -15.39
N TYR A 43 0.97 5.95 -14.09
CA TYR A 43 -0.01 6.57 -13.21
C TYR A 43 -0.06 8.07 -13.45
N VAL A 44 -1.27 8.62 -13.41
CA VAL A 44 -1.51 10.05 -13.67
C VAL A 44 -1.93 10.72 -12.36
N TYR A 45 -1.25 11.81 -12.03
CA TYR A 45 -1.58 12.59 -10.83
C TYR A 45 -2.81 13.48 -11.10
N ASP A 46 -3.76 13.44 -10.18
CA ASP A 46 -4.96 14.28 -10.19
C ASP A 46 -4.88 15.26 -9.02
N GLU A 47 -4.74 16.55 -9.35
CA GLU A 47 -4.63 17.60 -8.35
C GLU A 47 -5.88 17.75 -7.50
N THR A 48 -7.06 17.46 -8.04
CA THR A 48 -8.32 17.63 -7.29
C THR A 48 -8.46 16.63 -6.16
N THR A 49 -7.94 15.44 -6.34
CA THR A 49 -8.00 14.38 -5.32
C THR A 49 -6.67 14.16 -4.58
N ASP A 50 -5.61 14.84 -5.04
CA ASP A 50 -4.24 14.64 -4.52
C ASP A 50 -3.84 13.17 -4.54
N ALA A 51 -4.13 12.50 -5.65
CA ALA A 51 -3.87 11.07 -5.79
C ALA A 51 -3.40 10.73 -7.21
N PHE A 52 -2.61 9.67 -7.31
CA PHE A 52 -2.26 9.06 -8.59
C PHE A 52 -3.28 7.99 -8.94
N THR A 53 -3.68 7.94 -10.21
CA THR A 53 -4.63 6.96 -10.73
C THR A 53 -3.96 6.14 -11.82
N GLY A 54 -4.10 4.85 -11.79
CA GLY A 54 -3.55 3.98 -12.83
C GLY A 54 -3.95 2.54 -12.63
N MET A 55 -3.39 1.69 -13.50
CA MET A 55 -3.67 0.26 -13.50
C MET A 55 -2.51 -0.50 -12.85
N CYS A 56 -2.82 -1.30 -11.86
CA CYS A 56 -1.87 -2.22 -11.24
C CYS A 56 -2.38 -3.64 -11.48
N GLN A 57 -1.63 -4.42 -12.25
CA GLN A 57 -1.98 -5.80 -12.58
C GLN A 57 -3.42 -5.94 -13.10
N GLY A 58 -3.83 -5.02 -13.97
CA GLY A 58 -5.16 -5.05 -14.59
C GLY A 58 -6.29 -4.48 -13.75
N THR A 59 -5.99 -3.97 -12.57
CA THR A 59 -6.99 -3.37 -11.67
C THR A 59 -6.68 -1.89 -11.49
N GLN A 60 -7.68 -1.03 -11.66
CA GLN A 60 -7.52 0.39 -11.40
C GLN A 60 -7.37 0.65 -9.91
N ILE A 61 -6.35 1.38 -9.53
CA ILE A 61 -6.10 1.77 -8.15
C ILE A 61 -5.84 3.27 -8.05
N TYR A 62 -5.98 3.79 -6.84
CA TYR A 62 -5.69 5.19 -6.51
C TYR A 62 -4.66 5.21 -5.41
N MET A 63 -3.59 5.98 -5.58
CA MET A 63 -2.52 6.06 -4.60
C MET A 63 -2.33 7.49 -4.13
N SER A 64 -2.25 7.68 -2.82
CA SER A 64 -1.88 8.96 -2.22
C SER A 64 -0.72 8.74 -1.24
N MET A 65 0.02 9.80 -0.98
CA MET A 65 1.21 9.74 -0.14
C MET A 65 1.11 10.71 1.02
N ASN A 66 1.41 10.22 2.23
CA ASN A 66 1.62 11.06 3.39
C ASN A 66 3.13 11.26 3.58
N TRP A 67 3.60 12.46 3.25
CA TRP A 67 5.00 12.85 3.37
C TRP A 67 5.22 13.94 4.41
N LYS A 68 4.17 14.32 5.14
CA LYS A 68 4.20 15.38 6.15
C LYS A 68 4.50 14.86 7.54
N ASP A 69 3.89 13.73 7.91
CA ASP A 69 4.05 13.14 9.23
C ASP A 69 5.22 12.15 9.21
N VAL A 70 6.43 12.68 9.10
CA VAL A 70 7.63 11.87 8.96
C VAL A 70 8.71 12.30 9.95
N LYS A 71 9.53 11.33 10.35
CA LYS A 71 10.69 11.54 11.21
C LYS A 71 11.85 12.20 10.48
N GLU A 72 11.90 12.06 9.17
CA GLU A 72 12.96 12.58 8.31
C GLU A 72 12.34 13.21 7.08
N ALA A 73 12.64 14.49 6.85
CA ALA A 73 12.13 15.25 5.71
C ALA A 73 12.55 14.60 4.38
N GLY A 74 11.64 14.63 3.42
CA GLY A 74 11.88 14.06 2.10
C GLY A 74 11.60 12.56 2.00
N LYS A 75 11.27 11.91 3.11
CA LYS A 75 10.89 10.49 3.13
C LYS A 75 9.39 10.33 3.12
N LEU A 76 8.94 9.17 2.66
CA LEU A 76 7.53 8.80 2.69
C LEU A 76 7.16 8.25 4.07
N GLY A 77 6.09 8.78 4.67
CA GLY A 77 5.55 8.22 5.89
C GLY A 77 4.59 7.08 5.60
N GLN A 78 3.62 7.33 4.72
CA GLN A 78 2.62 6.33 4.37
C GLN A 78 2.30 6.37 2.88
N LEU A 79 2.11 5.19 2.28
CA LEU A 79 1.49 5.04 0.98
C LEU A 79 0.08 4.52 1.21
N ILE A 80 -0.93 5.21 0.69
CA ILE A 80 -2.33 4.86 0.83
C ILE A 80 -2.83 4.42 -0.54
N VAL A 81 -3.28 3.15 -0.62
CA VAL A 81 -3.74 2.56 -1.87
C VAL A 81 -5.22 2.24 -1.73
N ASP A 82 -6.05 2.89 -2.55
CA ASP A 82 -7.47 2.60 -2.62
C ASP A 82 -7.73 1.66 -3.77
N VAL A 83 -8.33 0.51 -3.47
CA VAL A 83 -8.68 -0.52 -4.44
C VAL A 83 -10.20 -0.61 -4.52
N PRO A 84 -10.82 -0.15 -5.63
CA PRO A 84 -12.26 -0.26 -5.79
C PRO A 84 -12.70 -1.73 -5.84
N MET A 85 -13.66 -2.07 -5.01
CA MET A 85 -14.23 -3.41 -4.94
C MET A 85 -15.72 -3.32 -4.71
N LYS A 86 -16.49 -4.14 -5.42
CA LYS A 86 -17.96 -4.16 -5.32
C LYS A 86 -18.45 -5.23 -4.36
N GLU A 87 -17.63 -6.18 -3.97
CA GLU A 87 -18.00 -7.27 -3.07
C GLU A 87 -18.34 -6.71 -1.67
N GLN A 88 -19.48 -7.10 -1.13
CA GLN A 88 -19.95 -6.63 0.16
C GLN A 88 -19.05 -7.05 1.33
N ASN A 89 -18.39 -8.19 1.17
CA ASN A 89 -17.50 -8.72 2.20
C ASN A 89 -16.02 -8.57 1.80
N ALA A 90 -15.69 -7.53 1.05
CA ALA A 90 -14.34 -7.30 0.53
C ALA A 90 -13.27 -7.28 1.64
N LEU A 91 -13.54 -6.59 2.74
CA LEU A 91 -12.58 -6.53 3.86
C LEU A 91 -12.29 -7.93 4.42
N SER A 92 -13.33 -8.74 4.60
CA SER A 92 -13.17 -10.10 5.11
C SER A 92 -12.36 -10.98 4.16
N ILE A 93 -12.61 -10.86 2.85
CA ILE A 93 -11.88 -11.63 1.83
C ILE A 93 -10.40 -11.26 1.86
N VAL A 94 -10.10 -9.97 1.83
CA VAL A 94 -8.72 -9.48 1.78
C VAL A 94 -7.96 -9.82 3.06
N THR A 95 -8.58 -9.65 4.22
CA THR A 95 -7.92 -9.96 5.50
C THR A 95 -7.65 -11.45 5.66
N LYS A 96 -8.56 -12.31 5.19
CA LYS A 96 -8.31 -13.75 5.20
C LYS A 96 -7.09 -14.12 4.35
N MET A 97 -6.93 -13.48 3.20
CA MET A 97 -5.76 -13.71 2.35
C MET A 97 -4.48 -13.23 3.01
N PHE A 98 -4.48 -12.03 3.58
CA PHE A 98 -3.29 -11.49 4.23
C PHE A 98 -2.94 -12.24 5.52
N ASN A 99 -3.91 -12.79 6.24
CA ASN A 99 -3.65 -13.60 7.43
C ASN A 99 -2.84 -14.86 7.10
N VAL A 100 -2.97 -15.39 5.88
CA VAL A 100 -2.19 -16.55 5.44
C VAL A 100 -0.76 -16.15 5.04
N ILE A 101 -0.59 -14.93 4.50
CA ILE A 101 0.66 -14.49 3.88
C ILE A 101 1.55 -13.76 4.87
N TYR A 102 0.98 -12.90 5.71
CA TYR A 102 1.72 -12.03 6.60
C TYR A 102 1.47 -12.39 8.06
N HIS A 103 2.45 -12.06 8.91
CA HIS A 103 2.27 -12.10 10.36
C HIS A 103 1.56 -10.82 10.82
N THR A 104 0.70 -10.96 11.84
CA THR A 104 0.14 -9.78 12.48
C THR A 104 1.24 -8.95 13.12
N ALA A 105 1.08 -7.63 13.08
CA ALA A 105 2.04 -6.73 13.70
C ALA A 105 1.96 -6.84 15.23
N ASP A 106 3.02 -6.42 15.90
CA ASP A 106 3.07 -6.37 17.35
C ASP A 106 1.90 -5.54 17.90
N GLY A 107 1.23 -6.04 18.93
CA GLY A 107 0.03 -5.44 19.47
C GLY A 107 -1.26 -6.17 19.10
N GLY A 108 -1.20 -7.11 18.15
CA GLY A 108 -2.28 -8.06 17.87
C GLY A 108 -3.56 -7.47 17.31
N LYS A 109 -3.52 -6.27 16.73
CA LYS A 109 -4.70 -5.70 16.08
C LYS A 109 -5.03 -6.48 14.82
N ALA A 110 -6.30 -6.87 14.68
CA ALA A 110 -6.80 -7.43 13.43
C ALA A 110 -6.54 -6.45 12.29
N ASN A 111 -6.26 -6.96 11.11
CA ASN A 111 -6.06 -6.18 9.88
C ASN A 111 -4.76 -5.35 9.85
N VAL A 112 -3.84 -5.56 10.79
CA VAL A 112 -2.54 -4.88 10.81
C VAL A 112 -1.45 -5.94 10.71
N TYR A 113 -0.59 -5.80 9.72
CA TYR A 113 0.38 -6.82 9.34
C TYR A 113 1.79 -6.25 9.27
N SER A 114 2.76 -7.06 9.66
CA SER A 114 4.17 -6.79 9.39
C SER A 114 4.49 -7.30 7.98
N VAL A 115 4.90 -6.41 7.07
CA VAL A 115 5.11 -6.79 5.66
C VAL A 115 6.58 -6.80 5.24
N SER A 116 7.48 -6.32 6.10
CA SER A 116 8.91 -6.41 5.84
C SER A 116 9.69 -6.33 7.14
N ASN A 117 10.96 -6.73 7.10
CA ASN A 117 11.84 -6.71 8.26
C ASN A 117 12.31 -5.30 8.63
N ASP A 118 12.09 -4.31 7.77
CA ASP A 118 12.48 -2.91 8.07
C ASP A 118 11.50 -2.21 9.01
N GLY A 119 10.36 -2.84 9.30
CA GLY A 119 9.33 -2.27 10.17
C GLY A 119 8.14 -1.68 9.43
N THR A 120 8.06 -1.84 8.11
CA THR A 120 6.89 -1.40 7.36
C THR A 120 5.66 -2.22 7.76
N ILE A 121 4.57 -1.53 8.01
CA ILE A 121 3.31 -2.12 8.48
C ILE A 121 2.21 -1.81 7.47
N LEU A 122 1.37 -2.81 7.21
CA LEU A 122 0.18 -2.67 6.37
C LEU A 122 -1.06 -2.74 7.24
N GLU A 123 -1.92 -1.73 7.14
CA GLU A 123 -3.26 -1.78 7.72
C GLU A 123 -4.29 -1.85 6.60
N VAL A 124 -5.23 -2.80 6.71
CA VAL A 124 -6.31 -2.99 5.74
C VAL A 124 -7.59 -2.41 6.32
N GLN A 125 -8.21 -1.50 5.58
CA GLN A 125 -9.42 -0.80 6.02
C GLN A 125 -10.50 -0.91 4.96
N SER A 126 -11.77 -0.81 5.38
CA SER A 126 -12.88 -0.57 4.46
C SER A 126 -12.88 0.89 4.05
N SER A 127 -13.28 1.15 2.81
CA SER A 127 -13.51 2.51 2.33
C SER A 127 -14.84 2.58 1.59
N SER A 128 -15.29 3.79 1.28
CA SER A 128 -16.54 3.99 0.54
C SER A 128 -16.51 3.34 -0.85
N LYS A 129 -15.33 3.14 -1.40
CA LYS A 129 -15.15 2.55 -2.75
C LYS A 129 -14.76 1.08 -2.75
N GLY A 130 -14.33 0.56 -1.60
CA GLY A 130 -13.86 -0.82 -1.50
C GLY A 130 -12.90 -1.02 -0.35
N ILE A 131 -11.63 -1.27 -0.67
CA ILE A 131 -10.58 -1.54 0.32
C ILE A 131 -9.53 -0.43 0.27
N ARG A 132 -9.05 -0.04 1.43
CA ARG A 132 -7.92 0.87 1.57
C ARG A 132 -6.76 0.13 2.22
N LEU A 133 -5.61 0.16 1.57
CA LEU A 133 -4.36 -0.39 2.09
C LEU A 133 -3.47 0.77 2.52
N VAL A 134 -3.08 0.80 3.79
CA VAL A 134 -2.22 1.84 4.34
C VAL A 134 -0.88 1.23 4.71
N TYR A 135 0.16 1.53 3.93
CA TYR A 135 1.53 1.10 4.21
C TYR A 135 2.24 2.20 4.99
N SER A 136 2.59 1.92 6.23
CA SER A 136 3.35 2.86 7.07
C SER A 136 4.80 2.43 7.10
N THR A 137 5.69 3.31 6.60
CA THR A 137 7.13 3.03 6.56
C THR A 137 7.75 3.28 7.94
N PRO A 138 9.03 2.88 8.15
CA PRO A 138 9.73 3.21 9.39
C PRO A 138 9.89 4.71 9.64
N PHE A 139 9.71 5.54 8.61
CA PHE A 139 9.82 7.00 8.73
C PHE A 139 8.52 7.67 9.18
N TYR A 140 7.43 6.92 9.24
CA TYR A 140 6.14 7.47 9.66
C TYR A 140 6.18 7.88 11.12
N LYS A 141 5.74 9.11 11.37
CA LYS A 141 5.66 9.68 12.71
C LYS A 141 4.19 9.73 13.13
N LYS A 142 3.86 8.90 14.07
CA LYS A 142 2.51 8.88 14.64
C LYS A 142 2.19 10.14 15.43
#